data_c63465d2c8e4ddf18f1e889274b0f2e9
#
_entry.id   c63465d2c8e4ddf18f1e889274b0f2e9
#
_cell.length_a   1.000
_cell.length_b   1.000
_cell.length_c   1.000
_cell.angle_alpha   90.00
_cell.angle_beta   90.00
_cell.angle_gamma   90.00
#
_symmetry.space_group_name_H-M   'P 1'
#
loop_
_entity.id
_entity.type
_entity.pdbx_description
1 polymer ?
#
loop_
_entity_poly.entity_id
_entity_poly.type
_entity_poly.pdbx_seq_one_letter_code
_entity_poly.pdbx_strand_id
1 'polypeptide(L)'
;IEKGHVFANNSDTEVLIHSYEEYGKDMLNKLRGMFAFVIWDSEKETLFGARDFFGIKPFYYTVADGNMIYGSEIKSILEHPAYKKEVNPVALENYLTFQYSVLDETFFKGIFKLMPGHCFTFHKGELNIERYWEPTFDADESKSLDEFVDEIDDVMHDSVEHHKISDVEVGSFLSSGVDS
;
A
#
# COMPACT_ATOMS: atom_id res chain seq x y z
N ILE A 1 -20.31 12.26 -2.54
CA ILE A 1 -21.72 12.59 -2.91
C ILE A 1 -22.23 13.70 -1.99
N GLU A 2 -22.15 13.56 -0.67
CA GLU A 2 -22.63 14.57 0.29
C GLU A 2 -21.97 15.96 0.16
N LYS A 3 -20.73 16.00 -0.38
CA LYS A 3 -19.95 17.22 -0.63
C LYS A 3 -20.03 17.75 -2.05
N GLY A 4 -20.96 17.25 -2.85
CA GLY A 4 -21.22 17.74 -4.21
C GLY A 4 -20.40 17.08 -5.31
N HIS A 5 -19.52 16.13 -5.00
CA HIS A 5 -18.82 15.35 -6.03
C HIS A 5 -19.78 14.47 -6.82
N VAL A 6 -19.65 14.50 -8.13
CA VAL A 6 -20.45 13.70 -9.07
C VAL A 6 -19.56 12.57 -9.61
N PHE A 7 -19.95 11.34 -9.34
CA PHE A 7 -19.24 10.17 -9.82
C PHE A 7 -19.73 9.80 -11.22
N ALA A 8 -18.81 9.63 -12.14
CA ALA A 8 -19.10 9.24 -13.52
C ALA A 8 -19.26 7.72 -13.68
N ASN A 9 -18.71 6.97 -12.79
CA ASN A 9 -18.74 5.50 -12.79
C ASN A 9 -18.70 4.93 -11.35
N ASN A 10 -18.66 3.60 -11.24
CA ASN A 10 -18.59 2.88 -9.96
C ASN A 10 -17.14 2.41 -9.65
N SER A 11 -16.14 3.04 -10.23
CA SER A 11 -14.75 2.66 -9.99
C SER A 11 -14.25 3.15 -8.64
N ASP A 12 -13.52 2.31 -7.93
CA ASP A 12 -12.77 2.65 -6.73
C ASP A 12 -11.69 3.72 -7.00
N THR A 13 -11.14 3.74 -8.20
CA THR A 13 -10.15 4.74 -8.64
C THR A 13 -10.71 6.17 -8.61
N GLU A 14 -11.99 6.36 -8.98
CA GLU A 14 -12.63 7.68 -8.93
C GLU A 14 -12.80 8.18 -7.49
N VAL A 15 -13.02 7.26 -6.55
CA VAL A 15 -13.07 7.57 -5.12
C VAL A 15 -11.75 8.18 -4.64
N LEU A 16 -10.60 7.69 -5.13
CA LEU A 16 -9.28 8.23 -4.76
C LEU A 16 -9.13 9.68 -5.17
N ILE A 17 -9.56 10.03 -6.40
CA ILE A 17 -9.44 11.39 -6.92
C ILE A 17 -10.28 12.36 -6.08
N HIS A 18 -11.58 12.07 -5.90
CA HIS A 18 -12.46 12.94 -5.11
C HIS A 18 -12.07 13.01 -3.63
N SER A 19 -11.53 11.93 -3.09
CA SER A 19 -11.00 11.93 -1.73
C SER A 19 -9.75 12.82 -1.61
N TYR A 20 -8.87 12.79 -2.62
CA TYR A 20 -7.68 13.64 -2.63
C TYR A 20 -8.03 15.12 -2.81
N GLU A 21 -8.98 15.45 -3.67
CA GLU A 21 -9.50 16.81 -3.85
C GLU A 21 -10.06 17.39 -2.54
N GLU A 22 -10.77 16.57 -1.77
CA GLU A 22 -11.46 17.01 -0.56
C GLU A 22 -10.56 17.04 0.69
N TYR A 23 -9.67 16.05 0.83
CA TYR A 23 -8.93 15.82 2.07
C TYR A 23 -7.40 15.89 1.90
N GLY A 24 -6.90 16.02 0.67
CA GLY A 24 -5.46 15.92 0.42
C GLY A 24 -4.91 14.57 0.94
N LYS A 25 -3.77 14.60 1.61
CA LYS A 25 -3.16 13.39 2.18
C LYS A 25 -3.97 12.74 3.31
N ASP A 26 -4.82 13.51 3.99
CA ASP A 26 -5.65 12.99 5.09
C ASP A 26 -6.72 12.00 4.59
N MET A 27 -6.93 11.89 3.27
CA MET A 27 -7.74 10.84 2.66
C MET A 27 -7.30 9.43 3.10
N LEU A 28 -6.01 9.22 3.34
CA LEU A 28 -5.46 7.91 3.70
C LEU A 28 -6.10 7.33 4.97
N ASN A 29 -6.47 8.20 5.92
CA ASN A 29 -7.15 7.80 7.15
C ASN A 29 -8.64 7.43 6.94
N LYS A 30 -9.16 7.65 5.73
CA LYS A 30 -10.56 7.37 5.35
C LYS A 30 -10.68 6.17 4.40
N LEU A 31 -9.57 5.69 3.88
CA LEU A 31 -9.54 4.52 3.01
C LEU A 31 -9.57 3.23 3.83
N ARG A 32 -10.36 2.28 3.36
CA ARG A 32 -10.36 0.91 3.85
C ARG A 32 -10.15 -0.04 2.68
N GLY A 33 -9.18 -0.95 2.81
CA GLY A 33 -8.91 -1.94 1.78
C GLY A 33 -7.43 -2.06 1.44
N MET A 34 -7.17 -2.71 0.31
CA MET A 34 -5.84 -3.03 -0.18
C MET A 34 -5.52 -2.13 -1.37
N PHE A 35 -4.52 -1.28 -1.25
CA PHE A 35 -4.21 -0.32 -2.30
C PHE A 35 -2.71 -0.02 -2.44
N ALA A 36 -2.34 0.30 -3.67
CA ALA A 36 -1.13 1.02 -4.01
C ALA A 36 -1.48 1.92 -5.19
N PHE A 37 -1.38 3.22 -5.04
CA PHE A 37 -1.79 4.17 -6.06
C PHE A 37 -0.84 5.36 -6.17
N VAL A 38 -0.93 6.04 -7.30
CA VAL A 38 -0.28 7.33 -7.55
C VAL A 38 -1.29 8.29 -8.17
N ILE A 39 -1.34 9.49 -7.66
CA ILE A 39 -2.13 10.61 -8.18
C ILE A 39 -1.18 11.68 -8.70
N TRP A 40 -1.41 12.15 -9.92
CA TRP A 40 -0.76 13.34 -10.44
C TRP A 40 -1.63 14.57 -10.20
N ASP A 41 -1.15 15.46 -9.35
CA ASP A 41 -1.76 16.78 -9.11
C ASP A 41 -1.14 17.78 -10.08
N SER A 42 -1.89 18.12 -11.13
CA SER A 42 -1.41 19.01 -12.19
C SER A 42 -1.32 20.48 -11.76
N GLU A 43 -2.06 20.88 -10.72
CA GLU A 43 -1.99 22.25 -10.22
C GLU A 43 -0.75 22.47 -9.38
N LYS A 44 -0.36 21.47 -8.58
CA LYS A 44 0.82 21.50 -7.73
C LYS A 44 2.07 20.92 -8.41
N GLU A 45 1.93 20.36 -9.61
CA GLU A 45 3.00 19.62 -10.31
C GLU A 45 3.64 18.55 -9.41
N THR A 46 2.81 17.80 -8.67
CA THR A 46 3.25 16.86 -7.64
C THR A 46 2.65 15.47 -7.88
N LEU A 47 3.48 14.43 -7.80
CA LEU A 47 3.00 13.07 -7.62
C LEU A 47 2.76 12.84 -6.13
N PHE A 48 1.57 12.36 -5.80
CA PHE A 48 1.23 11.84 -4.50
C PHE A 48 0.90 10.36 -4.64
N GLY A 49 1.46 9.52 -3.77
CA GLY A 49 1.16 8.10 -3.79
C GLY A 49 1.23 7.48 -2.40
N ALA A 50 0.56 6.34 -2.25
CA ALA A 50 0.52 5.62 -0.99
C ALA A 50 0.40 4.12 -1.20
N ARG A 51 0.82 3.38 -0.18
CA ARG A 51 0.67 1.93 -0.07
C ARG A 51 -0.14 1.61 1.18
N ASP A 52 -1.00 0.61 1.09
CA ASP A 52 -1.90 0.21 2.17
C ASP A 52 -1.18 -0.14 3.48
N PHE A 53 -1.97 -0.24 4.55
CA PHE A 53 -1.51 -0.40 5.93
C PHE A 53 -0.56 -1.58 6.13
N PHE A 54 -0.83 -2.71 5.48
CA PHE A 54 -0.05 -3.95 5.61
C PHE A 54 0.82 -4.25 4.39
N GLY A 55 0.80 -3.39 3.35
CA GLY A 55 1.57 -3.56 2.13
C GLY A 55 1.12 -4.77 1.30
N ILE A 56 -0.18 -5.05 1.29
CA ILE A 56 -0.76 -6.17 0.52
C ILE A 56 -0.56 -5.94 -0.98
N LYS A 57 -0.78 -4.70 -1.43
CA LYS A 57 -0.47 -4.34 -2.83
C LYS A 57 1.00 -3.95 -2.97
N PRO A 58 1.69 -4.46 -4.00
CA PRO A 58 3.09 -4.15 -4.23
C PRO A 58 3.28 -2.72 -4.77
N PHE A 59 4.35 -2.07 -4.33
CA PHE A 59 4.81 -0.79 -4.88
C PHE A 59 6.32 -0.69 -4.83
N TYR A 60 6.96 -0.59 -6.00
CA TYR A 60 8.39 -0.43 -6.15
C TYR A 60 8.70 0.88 -6.84
N TYR A 61 9.83 1.50 -6.49
CA TYR A 61 10.24 2.77 -7.08
C TYR A 61 11.75 2.92 -7.13
N THR A 62 12.20 3.82 -7.97
CA THR A 62 13.55 4.39 -8.01
C THR A 62 13.47 5.84 -8.45
N VAL A 63 14.49 6.63 -8.12
CA VAL A 63 14.68 7.97 -8.68
C VAL A 63 15.96 7.96 -9.50
N ALA A 64 15.85 8.24 -10.78
CA ALA A 64 16.96 8.28 -11.72
C ALA A 64 16.84 9.51 -12.62
N ASP A 65 17.93 10.22 -12.80
CA ASP A 65 18.00 11.45 -13.61
C ASP A 65 16.90 12.48 -13.27
N GLY A 66 16.58 12.64 -11.97
CA GLY A 66 15.54 13.55 -11.49
C GLY A 66 14.11 13.11 -11.77
N ASN A 67 13.90 11.88 -12.26
CA ASN A 67 12.59 11.32 -12.54
C ASN A 67 12.29 10.17 -11.55
N MET A 68 11.04 10.11 -11.10
CA MET A 68 10.54 8.97 -10.35
C MET A 68 9.99 7.91 -11.31
N ILE A 69 10.52 6.70 -11.19
CA ILE A 69 10.10 5.52 -11.96
C ILE A 69 9.50 4.55 -10.95
N TYR A 70 8.27 4.08 -11.19
CA TYR A 70 7.57 3.21 -10.26
C TYR A 70 6.74 2.15 -10.97
N GLY A 71 6.36 1.12 -10.22
CA GLY A 71 5.51 0.05 -10.73
C GLY A 71 5.17 -0.99 -9.68
N SER A 72 4.21 -1.84 -9.98
CA SER A 72 3.83 -2.97 -9.13
C SER A 72 4.84 -4.11 -9.20
N GLU A 73 5.69 -4.16 -10.24
CA GLU A 73 6.71 -5.18 -10.42
C GLU A 73 8.06 -4.55 -10.78
N ILE A 74 9.12 -5.05 -10.16
CA ILE A 74 10.50 -4.57 -10.38
C ILE A 74 10.89 -4.67 -11.86
N LYS A 75 10.42 -5.71 -12.57
CA LYS A 75 10.76 -5.92 -13.98
C LYS A 75 10.40 -4.73 -14.87
N SER A 76 9.33 -3.99 -14.57
CA SER A 76 8.96 -2.79 -15.33
C SER A 76 9.97 -1.66 -15.15
N ILE A 77 10.52 -1.50 -13.94
CA ILE A 77 11.58 -0.53 -13.65
C ILE A 77 12.89 -0.91 -14.36
N LEU A 78 13.20 -2.21 -14.39
CA LEU A 78 14.42 -2.71 -15.04
C LEU A 78 14.51 -2.44 -16.55
N GLU A 79 13.37 -2.24 -17.21
CA GLU A 79 13.31 -1.94 -18.64
C GLU A 79 13.40 -0.43 -18.95
N HIS A 80 13.38 0.42 -17.91
CA HIS A 80 13.50 1.86 -18.12
C HIS A 80 14.94 2.26 -18.47
N PRO A 81 15.18 3.03 -19.55
CA PRO A 81 16.52 3.33 -20.05
C PRO A 81 17.40 4.13 -19.08
N ALA A 82 16.82 4.89 -18.16
CA ALA A 82 17.55 5.64 -17.14
C ALA A 82 18.02 4.75 -15.97
N TYR A 83 17.54 3.49 -15.88
CA TYR A 83 17.94 2.59 -14.80
C TYR A 83 19.07 1.64 -15.25
N LYS A 84 20.14 1.58 -14.46
CA LYS A 84 21.24 0.63 -14.68
C LYS A 84 21.06 -0.61 -13.80
N LYS A 85 20.91 -1.78 -14.43
CA LYS A 85 20.74 -3.07 -13.74
C LYS A 85 22.01 -3.43 -12.95
N GLU A 86 21.92 -3.43 -11.63
CA GLU A 86 22.99 -3.79 -10.72
C GLU A 86 22.41 -4.58 -9.54
N VAL A 87 23.03 -5.71 -9.19
CA VAL A 87 22.61 -6.54 -8.06
C VAL A 87 23.00 -5.84 -6.74
N ASN A 88 22.10 -5.86 -5.77
CA ASN A 88 22.34 -5.37 -4.42
C ASN A 88 22.84 -6.52 -3.52
N PRO A 89 24.14 -6.57 -3.20
CA PRO A 89 24.69 -7.67 -2.39
C PRO A 89 24.18 -7.65 -0.94
N VAL A 90 23.87 -6.46 -0.40
CA VAL A 90 23.35 -6.31 0.98
C VAL A 90 21.95 -6.93 1.09
N ALA A 91 21.09 -6.66 0.13
CA ALA A 91 19.75 -7.26 0.11
C ALA A 91 19.81 -8.78 -0.11
N LEU A 92 20.78 -9.27 -0.90
CA LEU A 92 21.00 -10.69 -1.10
C LEU A 92 21.47 -11.38 0.20
N GLU A 93 22.39 -10.79 0.94
CA GLU A 93 22.86 -11.30 2.23
C GLU A 93 21.72 -11.41 3.24
N ASN A 94 20.90 -10.37 3.36
CA ASN A 94 19.71 -10.36 4.22
C ASN A 94 18.73 -11.48 3.81
N TYR A 95 18.49 -11.65 2.52
CA TYR A 95 17.61 -12.71 2.04
C TYR A 95 18.14 -14.11 2.35
N LEU A 96 19.43 -14.35 2.18
CA LEU A 96 20.04 -15.65 2.51
C LEU A 96 19.96 -15.98 4.00
N THR A 97 19.88 -14.96 4.86
CA THR A 97 19.75 -15.12 6.31
C THR A 97 18.29 -15.34 6.72
N PHE A 98 17.37 -14.52 6.22
CA PHE A 98 15.98 -14.46 6.68
C PHE A 98 14.96 -15.06 5.72
N GLN A 99 15.38 -15.41 4.50
CA GLN A 99 14.53 -15.90 3.39
C GLN A 99 13.47 -14.90 2.92
N TYR A 100 13.56 -13.64 3.36
CA TYR A 100 12.75 -12.53 2.88
C TYR A 100 13.51 -11.20 2.99
N SER A 101 13.03 -10.18 2.28
CA SER A 101 13.64 -8.84 2.33
C SER A 101 13.14 -8.07 3.55
N VAL A 102 13.98 -7.91 4.55
CA VAL A 102 13.69 -7.21 5.81
C VAL A 102 13.76 -5.68 5.70
N LEU A 103 14.42 -5.18 4.64
CA LEU A 103 14.61 -3.74 4.39
C LEU A 103 13.71 -3.27 3.23
N ASP A 104 13.67 -1.97 3.02
CA ASP A 104 13.01 -1.34 1.88
C ASP A 104 13.75 -1.59 0.55
N GLU A 105 15.06 -1.87 0.61
CA GLU A 105 15.87 -2.23 -0.56
C GLU A 105 15.45 -3.58 -1.17
N THR A 106 15.62 -3.66 -2.50
CA THR A 106 15.38 -4.89 -3.27
C THR A 106 16.70 -5.54 -3.70
N PHE A 107 16.62 -6.69 -4.39
CA PHE A 107 17.80 -7.33 -5.01
C PHE A 107 18.47 -6.48 -6.09
N PHE A 108 17.84 -5.41 -6.53
CA PHE A 108 18.37 -4.47 -7.51
C PHE A 108 18.70 -3.16 -6.81
N LYS A 109 19.97 -2.76 -6.90
CA LYS A 109 20.50 -1.58 -6.23
C LYS A 109 19.77 -0.31 -6.67
N GLY A 110 19.32 0.48 -5.69
CA GLY A 110 18.59 1.72 -5.93
C GLY A 110 17.12 1.51 -6.33
N ILE A 111 16.60 0.28 -6.35
CA ILE A 111 15.17 0.03 -6.41
C ILE A 111 14.67 -0.30 -5.01
N PHE A 112 13.70 0.46 -4.56
CA PHE A 112 13.11 0.36 -3.23
C PHE A 112 11.66 -0.11 -3.32
N LYS A 113 11.17 -0.72 -2.26
CA LYS A 113 9.74 -0.92 -2.03
C LYS A 113 9.22 0.21 -1.13
N LEU A 114 8.08 0.78 -1.46
CA LEU A 114 7.38 1.64 -0.53
C LEU A 114 6.90 0.77 0.65
N MET A 115 7.29 1.15 1.87
CA MET A 115 6.97 0.35 3.04
C MET A 115 5.47 0.41 3.36
N PRO A 116 4.90 -0.63 4.03
CA PRO A 116 3.51 -0.61 4.48
C PRO A 116 3.18 0.63 5.29
N GLY A 117 1.98 1.20 5.12
CA GLY A 117 1.56 2.39 5.85
C GLY A 117 2.35 3.66 5.51
N HIS A 118 3.02 3.69 4.35
CA HIS A 118 3.76 4.87 3.89
C HIS A 118 3.11 5.51 2.68
N CYS A 119 3.25 6.81 2.60
CA CYS A 119 2.93 7.62 1.44
C CYS A 119 4.14 8.45 1.02
N PHE A 120 4.07 9.01 -0.17
CA PHE A 120 5.12 9.88 -0.68
C PHE A 120 4.53 11.06 -1.45
N THR A 121 5.34 12.11 -1.51
CA THR A 121 5.20 13.19 -2.48
C THR A 121 6.48 13.30 -3.29
N PHE A 122 6.33 13.50 -4.60
CA PHE A 122 7.45 13.76 -5.50
C PHE A 122 7.19 15.04 -6.30
N HIS A 123 8.06 16.02 -6.13
CA HIS A 123 7.96 17.32 -6.77
C HIS A 123 9.34 17.80 -7.22
N LYS A 124 9.49 18.17 -8.49
CA LYS A 124 10.74 18.73 -9.07
C LYS A 124 12.01 17.92 -8.74
N GLY A 125 11.92 16.61 -8.77
CA GLY A 125 13.04 15.71 -8.52
C GLY A 125 13.27 15.34 -7.05
N GLU A 126 12.53 15.93 -6.13
CA GLU A 126 12.61 15.65 -4.70
C GLU A 126 11.52 14.68 -4.26
N LEU A 127 11.95 13.57 -3.65
CA LEU A 127 11.09 12.54 -3.08
C LEU A 127 11.04 12.70 -1.57
N ASN A 128 9.84 12.89 -1.02
CA ASN A 128 9.59 12.86 0.40
C ASN A 128 8.68 11.68 0.75
N ILE A 129 9.10 10.84 1.70
CA ILE A 129 8.34 9.66 2.15
C ILE A 129 7.95 9.89 3.60
N GLU A 130 6.68 9.63 3.91
CA GLU A 130 6.11 9.76 5.24
C GLU A 130 5.42 8.45 5.63
N ARG A 131 5.53 8.07 6.91
CA ARG A 131 4.69 7.02 7.49
C ARG A 131 3.39 7.65 7.95
N TYR A 132 2.27 7.22 7.39
CA TYR A 132 0.94 7.74 7.74
C TYR A 132 0.19 6.83 8.71
N TRP A 133 0.62 5.56 8.85
CA TRP A 133 -0.01 4.59 9.73
C TRP A 133 1.01 3.60 10.31
N GLU A 134 0.79 3.22 11.55
CA GLU A 134 1.48 2.13 12.22
C GLU A 134 0.53 1.34 13.12
N PRO A 135 0.74 0.02 13.30
CA PRO A 135 -0.05 -0.75 14.25
C PRO A 135 0.26 -0.29 15.67
N THR A 136 -0.79 -0.09 16.44
CA THR A 136 -0.70 0.16 17.89
C THR A 136 -1.20 -1.08 18.62
N PHE A 137 -0.52 -1.41 19.72
CA PHE A 137 -0.90 -2.51 20.57
C PHE A 137 -1.22 -1.95 21.95
N ASP A 138 -2.51 -1.87 22.26
CA ASP A 138 -3.00 -1.39 23.53
C ASP A 138 -3.81 -2.52 24.18
N ALA A 139 -3.22 -3.15 25.21
CA ALA A 139 -3.84 -4.26 25.88
C ALA A 139 -4.93 -3.78 26.84
N ASP A 140 -6.16 -4.19 26.60
CA ASP A 140 -7.29 -3.92 27.49
C ASP A 140 -7.44 -5.06 28.53
N GLU A 141 -6.83 -4.87 29.69
CA GLU A 141 -6.88 -5.85 30.80
C GLU A 141 -8.25 -5.88 31.50
N SER A 142 -9.19 -5.01 31.14
CA SER A 142 -10.53 -4.97 31.77
C SER A 142 -11.49 -5.98 31.19
N LYS A 143 -11.23 -6.50 29.98
CA LYS A 143 -12.10 -7.44 29.26
C LYS A 143 -11.84 -8.88 29.65
N SER A 144 -12.92 -9.65 29.69
CA SER A 144 -12.87 -11.11 29.82
C SER A 144 -12.46 -11.79 28.51
N LEU A 145 -12.08 -13.07 28.59
CA LEU A 145 -11.79 -13.86 27.40
C LEU A 145 -13.00 -13.98 26.46
N ASP A 146 -14.20 -14.14 27.01
CA ASP A 146 -15.44 -14.30 26.23
C ASP A 146 -15.74 -13.00 25.46
N GLU A 147 -15.57 -11.83 26.06
CA GLU A 147 -15.72 -10.55 25.38
C GLU A 147 -14.71 -10.38 24.24
N PHE A 148 -13.46 -10.80 24.40
CA PHE A 148 -12.49 -10.78 23.30
C PHE A 148 -12.87 -11.75 22.17
N VAL A 149 -13.38 -12.93 22.49
CA VAL A 149 -13.83 -13.90 21.48
C VAL A 149 -14.97 -13.31 20.63
N ASP A 150 -15.96 -12.69 21.26
CA ASP A 150 -17.09 -12.08 20.58
C ASP A 150 -16.62 -10.91 19.68
N GLU A 151 -15.75 -10.03 20.19
CA GLU A 151 -15.20 -8.93 19.41
C GLU A 151 -14.35 -9.38 18.21
N ILE A 152 -13.54 -10.43 18.40
CA ILE A 152 -12.74 -11.00 17.30
C ILE A 152 -13.66 -11.59 16.22
N ASP A 153 -14.72 -12.32 16.63
CA ASP A 153 -15.69 -12.89 15.71
C ASP A 153 -16.38 -11.81 14.86
N ASP A 154 -16.86 -10.74 15.52
CA ASP A 154 -17.49 -9.60 14.84
C ASP A 154 -16.53 -8.92 13.85
N VAL A 155 -15.28 -8.65 14.26
CA VAL A 155 -14.28 -8.01 13.39
C VAL A 155 -13.89 -8.92 12.22
N MET A 156 -13.77 -10.22 12.44
CA MET A 156 -13.48 -11.20 11.39
C MET A 156 -14.60 -11.27 10.36
N HIS A 157 -15.87 -11.34 10.81
CA HIS A 157 -17.02 -11.31 9.91
C HIS A 157 -17.06 -10.03 9.06
N ASP A 158 -16.93 -8.87 9.69
CA ASP A 158 -16.90 -7.58 8.99
C ASP A 158 -15.72 -7.51 7.99
N SER A 159 -14.54 -8.01 8.38
CA SER A 159 -13.37 -8.05 7.51
C SER A 159 -13.60 -8.92 6.28
N VAL A 160 -14.11 -10.15 6.46
CA VAL A 160 -14.40 -11.08 5.37
C VAL A 160 -15.44 -10.50 4.41
N GLU A 161 -16.53 -9.91 4.94
CA GLU A 161 -17.56 -9.30 4.09
C GLU A 161 -17.00 -8.20 3.19
N HIS A 162 -16.09 -7.35 3.73
CA HIS A 162 -15.45 -6.30 2.93
C HIS A 162 -14.40 -6.82 1.95
N HIS A 163 -13.71 -7.92 2.27
CA HIS A 163 -12.75 -8.55 1.35
C HIS A 163 -13.42 -9.33 0.20
N LYS A 164 -14.70 -9.68 0.34
CA LYS A 164 -15.48 -10.35 -0.71
C LYS A 164 -15.96 -9.40 -1.81
N ILE A 165 -15.86 -8.08 -1.63
CA ILE A 165 -16.30 -7.11 -2.64
C ILE A 165 -15.44 -7.27 -3.88
N SER A 166 -16.04 -7.74 -4.97
CA SER A 166 -15.36 -8.06 -6.23
C SER A 166 -16.35 -8.08 -7.38
N ASP A 167 -15.88 -7.78 -8.59
CA ASP A 167 -16.66 -7.91 -9.84
C ASP A 167 -16.75 -9.35 -10.35
N VAL A 168 -16.03 -10.28 -9.72
CA VAL A 168 -16.01 -11.70 -10.06
C VAL A 168 -16.27 -12.54 -8.81
N GLU A 169 -16.63 -13.82 -9.01
CA GLU A 169 -16.83 -14.75 -7.91
C GLU A 169 -15.54 -14.92 -7.11
N VAL A 170 -15.66 -14.79 -5.79
CA VAL A 170 -14.57 -15.00 -4.83
C VAL A 170 -14.76 -16.36 -4.18
N GLY A 171 -13.71 -17.18 -4.21
CA GLY A 171 -13.63 -18.46 -3.53
C GLY A 171 -12.46 -18.52 -2.55
N SER A 172 -12.53 -19.44 -1.62
CA SER A 172 -11.43 -19.75 -0.72
C SER A 172 -11.05 -21.22 -0.79
N PHE A 173 -9.78 -21.52 -0.58
CA PHE A 173 -9.34 -22.89 -0.39
C PHE A 173 -9.57 -23.31 1.06
N LEU A 174 -10.37 -24.35 1.24
CA LEU A 174 -10.64 -24.93 2.56
C LEU A 174 -9.71 -26.13 2.79
N SER A 175 -8.92 -26.10 3.83
CA SER A 175 -8.11 -27.22 4.29
C SER A 175 -8.52 -27.63 5.73
N SER A 176 -7.80 -28.56 6.31
CA SER A 176 -7.98 -28.92 7.72
C SER A 176 -7.18 -28.04 8.70
N GLY A 177 -6.53 -26.98 8.19
CA GLY A 177 -5.79 -26.01 9.00
C GLY A 177 -6.72 -25.01 9.67
N VAL A 178 -6.24 -24.40 10.76
CA VAL A 178 -6.99 -23.36 11.50
C VAL A 178 -7.22 -22.12 10.67
N ASP A 179 -6.26 -21.77 9.79
CA ASP A 179 -6.28 -20.55 8.98
C ASP A 179 -7.15 -20.67 7.71
N SER A 180 -7.64 -21.84 7.37
CA SER A 180 -8.45 -22.10 6.19
C SER A 180 -9.85 -22.58 6.53
#